data_3e8475313387c7af9a33ccf3502d9ad4
#
_entry.id   3e8475313387c7af9a33ccf3502d9ad4
#
_cell.length_a   1.000
_cell.length_b   1.000
_cell.length_c   1.000
_cell.angle_alpha   90.00
_cell.angle_beta   90.00
_cell.angle_gamma   90.00
#
_symmetry.space_group_name_H-M   'P 1'
#
loop_
_entity.id
_entity.type
_entity.pdbx_description
1 polymer ?
#
loop_
_entity_poly.entity_id
_entity_poly.type
_entity_poly.pdbx_seq_one_letter_code
_entity_poly.pdbx_strand_id
1 'polypeptide(L)'
;GTFDRVMRGLRLLQKHGVEYNLLTTVNRINADYPLEVYRFLSDEAGTEWIQLIPIVERLDSDGLGLRLEGTDVSDRSVRPEQFGRFMTTIFDEWVRNDVGTVYVQTFEAAVRNWLGMSSGMCVFNENCGNALAVEHNGDEYSGDHYVEPKYQLGNIADTQMVELLGSDRQRQFGRDKSETLTKQCLRCEVRFACHGECPKSRFAVSDDGEPGQHYLCAGWYEFFTHIDRPVKAMVALREAGRPASDVMAIMRAEMPDVVTLASKAPRNSPCPCGSGLKTKHCHGATSTSDPPEPTTYPVFVAEPRRRVRESQ
;
A
#
# COMPACT_ATOMS: atom_id res chain seq x y z
N GLY A 1 -11.97 -22.51 -1.79
CA GLY A 1 -11.53 -21.19 -1.29
C GLY A 1 -12.37 -20.04 -1.83
N THR A 2 -12.09 -18.83 -1.39
CA THR A 2 -12.80 -17.62 -1.87
C THR A 2 -12.31 -17.17 -3.25
N PHE A 3 -11.07 -17.50 -3.61
CA PHE A 3 -10.42 -17.10 -4.87
C PHE A 3 -11.29 -17.38 -6.12
N ASP A 4 -11.72 -18.62 -6.31
CA ASP A 4 -12.54 -18.98 -7.48
C ASP A 4 -13.88 -18.23 -7.55
N ARG A 5 -14.46 -17.91 -6.39
CA ARG A 5 -15.70 -17.10 -6.33
C ARG A 5 -15.44 -15.65 -6.73
N VAL A 6 -14.33 -15.07 -6.24
CA VAL A 6 -13.91 -13.71 -6.59
C VAL A 6 -13.61 -13.64 -8.09
N MET A 7 -12.83 -14.58 -8.63
CA MET A 7 -12.50 -14.61 -10.06
C MET A 7 -13.73 -14.83 -10.95
N ARG A 8 -14.72 -15.63 -10.50
CA ARG A 8 -16.01 -15.74 -11.25
C ARG A 8 -16.77 -14.42 -11.26
N GLY A 9 -16.80 -13.70 -10.11
CA GLY A 9 -17.41 -12.38 -10.03
C GLY A 9 -16.72 -11.39 -10.97
N LEU A 10 -15.38 -11.36 -10.94
CA LEU A 10 -14.58 -10.50 -11.80
C LEU A 10 -14.84 -10.76 -13.29
N ARG A 11 -14.87 -12.03 -13.70
CA ARG A 11 -15.18 -12.41 -15.09
C ARG A 11 -16.59 -11.99 -15.53
N LEU A 12 -17.55 -11.93 -14.61
CA LEU A 12 -18.88 -11.40 -14.90
C LEU A 12 -18.84 -9.89 -15.14
N LEU A 13 -18.10 -9.13 -14.33
CA LEU A 13 -17.90 -7.69 -14.55
C LEU A 13 -17.27 -7.44 -15.92
N GLN A 14 -16.20 -8.16 -16.25
CA GLN A 14 -15.52 -8.08 -17.55
C GLN A 14 -16.47 -8.42 -18.71
N LYS A 15 -17.24 -9.51 -18.60
CA LYS A 15 -18.21 -9.93 -19.61
C LYS A 15 -19.25 -8.87 -19.91
N HIS A 16 -19.63 -8.07 -18.91
CA HIS A 16 -20.64 -7.03 -19.04
C HIS A 16 -20.06 -5.63 -19.25
N GLY A 17 -18.74 -5.50 -19.45
CA GLY A 17 -18.09 -4.21 -19.67
C GLY A 17 -18.18 -3.24 -18.49
N VAL A 18 -18.28 -3.78 -17.27
CA VAL A 18 -18.32 -2.95 -16.04
C VAL A 18 -16.91 -2.55 -15.68
N GLU A 19 -16.67 -1.26 -15.46
CA GLU A 19 -15.42 -0.76 -14.92
C GLU A 19 -15.24 -1.22 -13.47
N TYR A 20 -14.02 -1.58 -13.10
CA TYR A 20 -13.69 -2.02 -11.75
C TYR A 20 -12.26 -1.67 -11.36
N ASN A 21 -12.04 -1.48 -10.08
CA ASN A 21 -10.73 -1.34 -9.47
C ASN A 21 -10.43 -2.57 -8.61
N LEU A 22 -9.17 -2.95 -8.51
CA LEU A 22 -8.76 -4.03 -7.63
C LEU A 22 -8.02 -3.48 -6.41
N LEU A 23 -8.55 -3.80 -5.23
CA LEU A 23 -7.92 -3.56 -3.95
C LEU A 23 -7.22 -4.85 -3.50
N THR A 24 -5.94 -4.74 -3.22
CA THR A 24 -5.13 -5.88 -2.80
C THR A 24 -4.45 -5.58 -1.48
N THR A 25 -4.71 -6.43 -0.49
CA THR A 25 -3.99 -6.35 0.78
C THR A 25 -2.58 -6.91 0.64
N VAL A 26 -1.59 -6.13 1.06
CA VAL A 26 -0.19 -6.55 1.12
C VAL A 26 0.09 -7.09 2.52
N ASN A 27 0.38 -8.39 2.60
CA ASN A 27 0.62 -9.09 3.85
C ASN A 27 2.01 -9.74 3.85
N ARG A 28 2.39 -10.34 4.99
CA ARG A 28 3.70 -10.96 5.18
C ARG A 28 4.04 -12.04 4.14
N ILE A 29 3.04 -12.67 3.52
CA ILE A 29 3.25 -13.76 2.56
C ILE A 29 3.40 -13.21 1.15
N ASN A 30 2.39 -12.45 0.66
CA ASN A 30 2.41 -11.98 -0.72
C ASN A 30 3.42 -10.87 -0.97
N ALA A 31 3.88 -10.19 0.07
CA ALA A 31 4.91 -9.16 -0.05
C ALA A 31 6.30 -9.71 -0.46
N ASP A 32 6.51 -11.02 -0.43
CA ASP A 32 7.72 -11.65 -0.96
C ASP A 32 7.64 -11.95 -2.48
N TYR A 33 6.47 -11.69 -3.10
CA TYR A 33 6.19 -11.98 -4.51
C TYR A 33 5.64 -10.74 -5.25
N PRO A 34 6.38 -9.61 -5.27
CA PRO A 34 5.87 -8.35 -5.81
C PRO A 34 5.47 -8.40 -7.28
N LEU A 35 6.32 -8.98 -8.14
CA LEU A 35 6.05 -9.03 -9.57
C LEU A 35 4.92 -9.99 -9.91
N GLU A 36 4.86 -11.14 -9.23
CA GLU A 36 3.78 -12.10 -9.41
C GLU A 36 2.42 -11.49 -9.01
N VAL A 37 2.39 -10.75 -7.90
CA VAL A 37 1.17 -10.03 -7.48
C VAL A 37 0.80 -8.96 -8.50
N TYR A 38 1.76 -8.14 -8.91
CA TYR A 38 1.52 -7.06 -9.86
C TYR A 38 1.04 -7.59 -11.22
N ARG A 39 1.72 -8.58 -11.79
CA ARG A 39 1.37 -9.17 -13.07
C ARG A 39 0.06 -9.94 -13.03
N PHE A 40 -0.25 -10.62 -11.93
CA PHE A 40 -1.57 -11.21 -11.74
C PHE A 40 -2.69 -10.15 -11.83
N LEU A 41 -2.52 -9.00 -11.18
CA LEU A 41 -3.52 -7.94 -11.18
C LEU A 41 -3.65 -7.27 -12.54
N SER A 42 -2.55 -6.92 -13.20
CA SER A 42 -2.55 -6.25 -14.49
C SER A 42 -2.93 -7.17 -15.64
N ASP A 43 -2.35 -8.36 -15.72
CA ASP A 43 -2.41 -9.20 -16.91
C ASP A 43 -3.54 -10.25 -16.81
N GLU A 44 -3.67 -10.96 -15.68
CA GLU A 44 -4.66 -12.03 -15.51
C GLU A 44 -6.02 -11.51 -15.04
N ALA A 45 -6.03 -10.64 -14.03
CA ALA A 45 -7.23 -9.98 -13.57
C ALA A 45 -7.62 -8.77 -14.43
N GLY A 46 -6.68 -8.27 -15.26
CA GLY A 46 -6.95 -7.32 -16.32
C GLY A 46 -7.46 -5.96 -15.84
N THR A 47 -6.98 -5.46 -14.70
CA THR A 47 -7.37 -4.14 -14.22
C THR A 47 -6.36 -3.07 -14.64
N GLU A 48 -6.89 -1.91 -14.99
CA GLU A 48 -6.08 -0.71 -15.16
C GLU A 48 -5.86 0.05 -13.83
N TRP A 49 -6.60 -0.28 -12.76
CA TRP A 49 -6.59 0.44 -11.49
C TRP A 49 -6.30 -0.48 -10.32
N ILE A 50 -5.15 -0.27 -9.67
CA ILE A 50 -4.65 -1.08 -8.57
C ILE A 50 -4.51 -0.24 -7.30
N GLN A 51 -5.02 -0.78 -6.18
CA GLN A 51 -4.76 -0.28 -4.84
C GLN A 51 -3.99 -1.33 -4.04
N LEU A 52 -2.86 -0.94 -3.47
CA LEU A 52 -2.02 -1.79 -2.62
C LEU A 52 -2.12 -1.29 -1.18
N ILE A 53 -2.76 -2.08 -0.32
CA ILE A 53 -3.08 -1.70 1.06
C ILE A 53 -2.27 -2.58 2.02
N PRO A 54 -1.27 -2.05 2.73
CA PRO A 54 -0.49 -2.86 3.67
C PRO A 54 -1.34 -3.30 4.87
N ILE A 55 -1.28 -4.58 5.21
CA ILE A 55 -1.84 -5.07 6.47
C ILE A 55 -0.90 -4.67 7.62
N VAL A 56 -1.42 -3.87 8.54
CA VAL A 56 -0.81 -3.53 9.82
C VAL A 56 -1.88 -3.70 10.89
N GLU A 57 -1.88 -4.84 11.54
CA GLU A 57 -2.84 -5.21 12.57
C GLU A 57 -2.14 -5.26 13.92
N ARG A 58 -2.52 -4.35 14.83
CA ARG A 58 -2.00 -4.36 16.20
C ARG A 58 -2.68 -5.46 17.00
N LEU A 59 -1.90 -6.13 17.83
CA LEU A 59 -2.42 -7.08 18.80
C LEU A 59 -2.71 -6.33 20.10
N ASP A 60 -3.93 -6.50 20.60
CA ASP A 60 -4.28 -6.10 21.94
C ASP A 60 -3.73 -7.11 22.98
N SER A 61 -3.88 -6.79 24.27
CA SER A 61 -3.45 -7.64 25.37
C SER A 61 -4.04 -9.06 25.35
N ASP A 62 -5.16 -9.23 24.65
CA ASP A 62 -5.88 -10.49 24.54
C ASP A 62 -5.51 -11.28 23.27
N GLY A 63 -4.64 -10.71 22.41
CA GLY A 63 -4.18 -11.32 21.16
C GLY A 63 -5.25 -11.40 20.06
N LEU A 64 -6.40 -10.75 20.24
CA LEU A 64 -7.54 -10.81 19.32
C LEU A 64 -7.51 -9.72 18.22
N GLY A 65 -6.62 -8.74 18.36
CA GLY A 65 -6.13 -7.92 17.27
C GLY A 65 -7.15 -7.05 16.52
N LEU A 66 -7.94 -6.24 17.23
CA LEU A 66 -8.84 -5.31 16.55
C LEU A 66 -8.85 -3.89 17.17
N ARG A 67 -8.01 -3.60 18.15
CA ARG A 67 -7.97 -2.31 18.81
C ARG A 67 -6.75 -1.50 18.39
N LEU A 68 -6.82 -0.18 18.50
CA LEU A 68 -5.70 0.73 18.27
C LEU A 68 -4.74 0.79 19.49
N GLU A 69 -4.53 -0.34 20.14
CA GLU A 69 -3.73 -0.49 21.36
C GLU A 69 -2.62 -1.54 21.17
N GLY A 70 -1.57 -1.48 21.96
CA GLY A 70 -0.42 -2.37 21.85
C GLY A 70 0.62 -1.90 20.82
N THR A 71 1.77 -2.57 20.80
CA THR A 71 2.92 -2.30 19.91
C THR A 71 3.27 -3.50 19.02
N ASP A 72 2.79 -4.69 19.38
CA ASP A 72 2.99 -5.90 18.61
C ASP A 72 2.01 -5.97 17.44
N VAL A 73 2.39 -6.68 16.40
CA VAL A 73 1.57 -6.85 15.20
C VAL A 73 1.32 -8.33 14.89
N SER A 74 0.20 -8.61 14.23
CA SER A 74 -0.18 -9.96 13.83
C SER A 74 0.81 -10.59 12.84
N ASP A 75 0.78 -11.91 12.72
CA ASP A 75 1.56 -12.68 11.75
C ASP A 75 1.26 -12.29 10.29
N ARG A 76 0.09 -11.71 10.03
CA ARG A 76 -0.32 -11.25 8.71
C ARG A 76 0.28 -9.90 8.36
N SER A 77 0.67 -9.10 9.35
CA SER A 77 1.22 -7.77 9.12
C SER A 77 2.51 -7.84 8.33
N VAL A 78 2.60 -7.04 7.27
CA VAL A 78 3.81 -6.93 6.45
C VAL A 78 4.92 -6.23 7.26
N ARG A 79 6.15 -6.66 7.09
CA ARG A 79 7.31 -6.02 7.75
C ARG A 79 7.71 -4.75 6.99
N PRO A 80 8.26 -3.73 7.69
CA PRO A 80 8.63 -2.45 7.07
C PRO A 80 9.53 -2.61 5.83
N GLU A 81 10.66 -3.31 5.96
CA GLU A 81 11.61 -3.49 4.87
C GLU A 81 11.07 -4.39 3.75
N GLN A 82 10.23 -5.36 4.10
CA GLN A 82 9.54 -6.21 3.13
C GLN A 82 8.57 -5.40 2.29
N PHE A 83 7.85 -4.48 2.93
CA PHE A 83 6.94 -3.57 2.25
C PHE A 83 7.68 -2.59 1.34
N GLY A 84 8.79 -2.01 1.79
CA GLY A 84 9.65 -1.14 0.97
C GLY A 84 10.09 -1.84 -0.31
N ARG A 85 10.69 -3.03 -0.19
CA ARG A 85 11.09 -3.84 -1.35
C ARG A 85 9.93 -4.21 -2.27
N PHE A 86 8.76 -4.56 -1.71
CA PHE A 86 7.57 -4.85 -2.49
C PHE A 86 7.17 -3.67 -3.36
N MET A 87 7.08 -2.48 -2.77
CA MET A 87 6.65 -1.27 -3.46
C MET A 87 7.68 -0.79 -4.49
N THR A 88 8.97 -0.82 -4.17
CA THR A 88 10.04 -0.41 -5.09
C THR A 88 10.15 -1.34 -6.28
N THR A 89 10.03 -2.66 -6.06
CA THR A 89 10.06 -3.65 -7.15
C THR A 89 8.90 -3.48 -8.13
N ILE A 90 7.68 -3.26 -7.62
CA ILE A 90 6.52 -3.00 -8.49
C ILE A 90 6.68 -1.66 -9.21
N PHE A 91 7.17 -0.63 -8.52
CA PHE A 91 7.38 0.68 -9.14
C PHE A 91 8.38 0.59 -10.30
N ASP A 92 9.49 -0.14 -10.12
CA ASP A 92 10.50 -0.33 -11.16
C ASP A 92 9.94 -1.04 -12.40
N GLU A 93 9.04 -1.99 -12.22
CA GLU A 93 8.36 -2.65 -13.33
C GLU A 93 7.37 -1.70 -14.01
N TRP A 94 6.53 -1.03 -13.22
CA TRP A 94 5.53 -0.09 -13.70
C TRP A 94 6.14 1.09 -14.45
N VAL A 95 7.19 1.71 -13.89
CA VAL A 95 7.80 2.91 -14.50
C VAL A 95 8.52 2.62 -15.82
N ARG A 96 8.88 1.37 -16.07
CA ARG A 96 9.47 0.94 -17.34
C ARG A 96 8.45 0.53 -18.39
N ASN A 97 7.28 0.05 -17.99
CA ASN A 97 6.40 -0.67 -18.89
C ASN A 97 4.97 -0.15 -18.97
N ASP A 98 4.43 0.40 -17.89
CA ASP A 98 2.98 0.50 -17.72
C ASP A 98 2.47 1.93 -17.38
N VAL A 99 3.36 2.96 -17.43
CA VAL A 99 2.94 4.35 -17.18
C VAL A 99 1.94 4.82 -18.22
N GLY A 100 0.75 5.22 -17.76
CA GLY A 100 -0.34 5.67 -18.61
C GLY A 100 -1.27 4.55 -19.10
N THR A 101 -1.00 3.29 -18.73
CA THR A 101 -1.86 2.12 -19.02
C THR A 101 -2.34 1.44 -17.76
N VAL A 102 -1.49 1.33 -16.74
CA VAL A 102 -1.86 0.83 -15.41
C VAL A 102 -1.66 1.94 -14.38
N TYR A 103 -2.66 2.17 -13.56
CA TYR A 103 -2.68 3.21 -12.52
C TYR A 103 -2.59 2.54 -11.15
N VAL A 104 -1.46 2.71 -10.47
CA VAL A 104 -1.30 2.28 -9.10
C VAL A 104 -1.53 3.48 -8.19
N GLN A 105 -2.59 3.46 -7.38
CA GLN A 105 -3.06 4.62 -6.62
C GLN A 105 -1.95 5.32 -5.81
N THR A 106 -1.08 4.55 -5.17
CA THR A 106 0.05 5.09 -4.41
C THR A 106 1.07 5.81 -5.30
N PHE A 107 1.32 5.31 -6.52
CA PHE A 107 2.25 5.93 -7.44
C PHE A 107 1.68 7.24 -8.01
N GLU A 108 0.39 7.24 -8.35
CA GLU A 108 -0.32 8.46 -8.77
C GLU A 108 -0.32 9.52 -7.66
N ALA A 109 -0.56 9.11 -6.41
CA ALA A 109 -0.51 10.00 -5.25
C ALA A 109 0.90 10.60 -5.07
N ALA A 110 1.94 9.80 -5.26
CA ALA A 110 3.32 10.26 -5.21
C ALA A 110 3.60 11.32 -6.30
N VAL A 111 3.26 11.04 -7.55
CA VAL A 111 3.45 12.02 -8.65
C VAL A 111 2.75 13.34 -8.34
N ARG A 112 1.53 13.31 -7.77
CA ARG A 112 0.80 14.51 -7.35
C ARG A 112 1.55 15.29 -6.27
N ASN A 113 2.11 14.59 -5.27
CA ASN A 113 2.89 15.25 -4.21
C ASN A 113 4.16 15.92 -4.76
N TRP A 114 4.86 15.31 -5.71
CA TRP A 114 6.01 15.94 -6.40
C TRP A 114 5.62 17.15 -7.25
N LEU A 115 4.38 17.20 -7.73
CA LEU A 115 3.80 18.39 -8.41
C LEU A 115 3.32 19.47 -7.43
N GLY A 116 3.48 19.28 -6.11
CA GLY A 116 2.95 20.20 -5.09
C GLY A 116 1.42 20.20 -4.99
N MET A 117 0.76 19.15 -5.48
CA MET A 117 -0.69 18.98 -5.44
C MET A 117 -1.08 18.09 -4.26
N SER A 118 -2.34 18.17 -3.82
CA SER A 118 -2.88 17.17 -2.87
C SER A 118 -2.77 15.76 -3.47
N SER A 119 -2.29 14.81 -2.68
CA SER A 119 -2.11 13.41 -3.10
C SER A 119 -3.40 12.73 -3.58
N GLY A 120 -4.55 13.20 -3.09
CA GLY A 120 -5.83 12.51 -3.25
C GLY A 120 -6.04 11.33 -2.29
N MET A 121 -5.04 10.99 -1.50
CA MET A 121 -5.11 9.96 -0.45
C MET A 121 -4.91 10.60 0.93
N CYS A 122 -5.84 10.38 1.86
CA CYS A 122 -5.76 10.97 3.21
C CYS A 122 -4.47 10.62 3.94
N VAL A 123 -3.93 9.41 3.71
CA VAL A 123 -2.69 8.93 4.34
C VAL A 123 -1.47 9.76 3.95
N PHE A 124 -1.44 10.36 2.76
CA PHE A 124 -0.34 11.19 2.25
C PHE A 124 -0.67 12.68 2.18
N ASN A 125 -1.72 13.13 2.84
CA ASN A 125 -2.00 14.54 3.05
C ASN A 125 -1.46 14.99 4.41
N GLU A 126 -1.18 16.28 4.55
CA GLU A 126 -0.68 16.87 5.79
C GLU A 126 -1.66 16.69 6.95
N ASN A 127 -2.95 16.90 6.68
CA ASN A 127 -4.04 16.72 7.64
C ASN A 127 -4.99 15.62 7.17
N CYS A 128 -5.74 15.05 8.09
CA CYS A 128 -6.82 14.10 7.80
C CYS A 128 -8.18 14.61 8.32
N GLY A 129 -9.16 13.73 8.51
CA GLY A 129 -10.43 14.08 9.12
C GLY A 129 -11.53 14.50 8.16
N ASN A 130 -11.32 14.42 6.83
CA ASN A 130 -12.35 14.70 5.83
C ASN A 130 -13.11 13.47 5.34
N ALA A 131 -12.68 12.27 5.77
CA ALA A 131 -13.33 11.00 5.43
C ALA A 131 -13.86 10.38 6.72
N LEU A 132 -15.15 10.60 6.98
CA LEU A 132 -15.84 10.07 8.16
C LEU A 132 -16.29 8.63 7.89
N ALA A 133 -16.54 7.88 8.95
CA ALA A 133 -17.18 6.56 8.88
C ALA A 133 -18.53 6.62 9.57
N VAL A 134 -19.56 6.06 8.91
CA VAL A 134 -20.91 5.95 9.46
C VAL A 134 -21.24 4.47 9.64
N GLU A 135 -21.56 4.08 10.86
CA GLU A 135 -22.01 2.74 11.19
C GLU A 135 -23.50 2.53 10.89
N HIS A 136 -23.91 1.29 10.82
CA HIS A 136 -25.29 0.90 10.48
C HIS A 136 -26.39 1.46 11.42
N ASN A 137 -26.01 1.85 12.63
CA ASN A 137 -26.90 2.49 13.62
C ASN A 137 -26.94 4.03 13.51
N GLY A 138 -26.19 4.60 12.54
CA GLY A 138 -26.09 6.04 12.33
C GLY A 138 -25.00 6.73 13.14
N ASP A 139 -24.23 6.01 13.94
CA ASP A 139 -23.08 6.57 14.66
C ASP A 139 -21.98 6.97 13.67
N GLU A 140 -21.46 8.18 13.84
CA GLU A 140 -20.44 8.77 13.00
C GLU A 140 -19.11 8.89 13.74
N TYR A 141 -18.03 8.54 13.06
CA TYR A 141 -16.66 8.47 13.60
C TYR A 141 -15.69 9.32 12.79
N SER A 142 -14.59 9.73 13.43
CA SER A 142 -13.58 10.62 12.87
C SER A 142 -12.87 10.08 11.61
N GLY A 143 -12.99 8.79 11.31
CA GLY A 143 -12.44 8.15 10.11
C GLY A 143 -12.65 6.64 10.13
N ASP A 144 -12.50 6.01 8.96
CA ASP A 144 -12.74 4.57 8.74
C ASP A 144 -11.84 3.65 9.57
N HIS A 145 -10.65 4.12 9.93
CA HIS A 145 -9.72 3.42 10.81
C HIS A 145 -9.97 3.68 12.31
N TYR A 146 -10.94 4.50 12.67
CA TYR A 146 -11.15 5.02 14.00
C TYR A 146 -12.59 4.78 14.50
N VAL A 147 -13.14 3.62 14.15
CA VAL A 147 -14.48 3.19 14.59
C VAL A 147 -14.38 2.61 16.01
N GLU A 148 -14.11 3.49 16.98
CA GLU A 148 -14.04 3.19 18.41
C GLU A 148 -14.75 4.30 19.20
N PRO A 149 -15.31 4.00 20.39
CA PRO A 149 -16.11 4.97 21.16
C PRO A 149 -15.42 6.33 21.39
N LYS A 150 -14.11 6.32 21.58
CA LYS A 150 -13.32 7.56 21.80
C LYS A 150 -13.26 8.48 20.58
N TYR A 151 -13.57 7.98 19.39
CA TYR A 151 -13.56 8.73 18.13
C TYR A 151 -14.97 8.97 17.57
N GLN A 152 -16.01 8.55 18.28
CA GLN A 152 -17.38 8.83 17.91
C GLN A 152 -17.68 10.33 18.00
N LEU A 153 -18.18 10.90 16.93
CA LEU A 153 -18.53 12.33 16.83
C LEU A 153 -19.97 12.60 17.24
N GLY A 154 -20.89 11.70 16.91
CA GLY A 154 -22.31 11.81 17.17
C GLY A 154 -23.09 10.78 16.37
N ASN A 155 -24.39 11.05 16.18
CA ASN A 155 -25.26 10.21 15.36
C ASN A 155 -25.97 11.08 14.31
N ILE A 156 -26.00 10.62 13.05
CA ILE A 156 -26.58 11.36 11.93
C ILE A 156 -28.10 11.55 12.03
N ALA A 157 -28.79 10.79 12.91
CA ALA A 157 -30.20 11.00 13.22
C ALA A 157 -30.44 12.24 14.09
N ASP A 158 -29.45 12.65 14.90
CA ASP A 158 -29.54 13.74 15.85
C ASP A 158 -28.87 15.02 15.37
N THR A 159 -27.78 14.88 14.61
CA THR A 159 -26.94 16.01 14.17
C THR A 159 -26.55 15.82 12.70
N GLN A 160 -26.60 16.89 11.93
CA GLN A 160 -26.22 16.81 10.50
C GLN A 160 -24.74 16.47 10.35
N MET A 161 -24.40 15.59 9.39
CA MET A 161 -23.03 15.16 9.09
C MET A 161 -22.09 16.36 8.88
N VAL A 162 -22.56 17.43 8.22
CA VAL A 162 -21.76 18.65 7.96
C VAL A 162 -21.37 19.35 9.26
N GLU A 163 -22.21 19.30 10.30
CA GLU A 163 -21.92 19.89 11.61
C GLU A 163 -20.90 19.05 12.36
N LEU A 164 -21.05 17.73 12.32
CA LEU A 164 -20.09 16.79 12.92
C LEU A 164 -18.71 16.90 12.26
N LEU A 165 -18.65 16.94 10.92
CA LEU A 165 -17.42 17.18 10.15
C LEU A 165 -16.80 18.55 10.49
N GLY A 166 -17.62 19.58 10.64
CA GLY A 166 -17.19 20.94 10.96
C GLY A 166 -16.88 21.20 12.43
N SER A 167 -17.01 20.21 13.31
CA SER A 167 -16.77 20.37 14.75
C SER A 167 -15.30 20.65 15.09
N ASP A 168 -15.05 21.37 16.19
CA ASP A 168 -13.68 21.64 16.66
C ASP A 168 -12.91 20.34 16.96
N ARG A 169 -13.62 19.34 17.48
CA ARG A 169 -13.08 18.02 17.76
C ARG A 169 -12.58 17.36 16.49
N GLN A 170 -13.36 17.37 15.40
CA GLN A 170 -12.96 16.78 14.14
C GLN A 170 -11.83 17.56 13.47
N ARG A 171 -11.87 18.89 13.54
CA ARG A 171 -10.76 19.71 13.05
C ARG A 171 -9.46 19.45 13.81
N GLN A 172 -9.52 19.26 15.14
CA GLN A 172 -8.33 18.91 15.92
C GLN A 172 -7.82 17.51 15.57
N PHE A 173 -8.70 16.51 15.47
CA PHE A 173 -8.34 15.18 14.99
C PHE A 173 -7.58 15.24 13.64
N GLY A 174 -8.02 16.09 12.73
CA GLY A 174 -7.33 16.28 11.45
C GLY A 174 -5.94 16.88 11.58
N ARG A 175 -5.77 17.91 12.44
CA ARG A 175 -4.48 18.56 12.70
C ARG A 175 -3.50 17.69 13.47
N ASP A 176 -3.99 16.85 14.37
CA ASP A 176 -3.14 15.94 15.17
C ASP A 176 -2.23 15.09 14.28
N LYS A 177 -2.63 14.83 13.04
CA LYS A 177 -1.80 14.11 12.09
C LYS A 177 -0.46 14.80 11.83
N SER A 178 -0.43 16.12 11.66
CA SER A 178 0.79 16.90 11.44
C SER A 178 1.43 17.40 12.74
N GLU A 179 0.61 17.70 13.78
CA GLU A 179 1.08 18.27 15.04
C GLU A 179 1.76 17.24 15.96
N THR A 180 1.50 15.92 15.76
CA THR A 180 2.04 14.83 16.60
C THR A 180 3.17 14.04 15.95
N LEU A 181 3.81 14.60 14.91
CA LEU A 181 4.95 13.96 14.25
C LEU A 181 6.17 13.91 15.15
N THR A 182 6.91 12.79 15.10
CA THR A 182 8.21 12.67 15.78
C THR A 182 9.25 13.62 15.18
N LYS A 183 10.31 13.94 15.92
CA LYS A 183 11.43 14.76 15.39
C LYS A 183 12.07 14.11 14.15
N GLN A 184 12.12 12.78 14.10
CA GLN A 184 12.58 12.05 12.92
C GLN A 184 11.72 12.38 11.69
N CYS A 185 10.40 12.36 11.80
CA CYS A 185 9.49 12.76 10.73
C CYS A 185 9.65 14.25 10.34
N LEU A 186 9.81 15.13 11.33
CA LEU A 186 9.96 16.58 11.08
C LEU A 186 11.22 16.92 10.28
N ARG A 187 12.30 16.11 10.40
CA ARG A 187 13.58 16.26 9.66
C ARG A 187 13.62 15.48 8.36
N CYS A 188 12.64 14.60 8.11
CA CYS A 188 12.66 13.66 7.00
C CYS A 188 12.55 14.39 5.65
N GLU A 189 13.46 14.09 4.75
CA GLU A 189 13.51 14.69 3.40
C GLU A 189 12.32 14.31 2.53
N VAL A 190 11.67 13.16 2.78
CA VAL A 190 10.46 12.71 2.07
C VAL A 190 9.17 13.04 2.82
N ARG A 191 9.24 13.90 3.85
CA ARG A 191 8.04 14.30 4.61
C ARG A 191 6.96 14.91 3.73
N PHE A 192 7.33 15.70 2.73
CA PHE A 192 6.41 16.36 1.81
C PHE A 192 5.52 15.35 1.02
N ALA A 193 5.97 14.11 0.89
CA ALA A 193 5.24 13.03 0.21
C ALA A 193 4.56 12.08 1.20
N CYS A 194 5.22 11.76 2.32
CA CYS A 194 4.76 10.79 3.31
C CYS A 194 3.81 11.37 4.35
N HIS A 195 4.08 12.60 4.83
CA HIS A 195 3.36 13.27 5.93
C HIS A 195 3.19 12.39 7.19
N GLY A 196 4.11 11.41 7.41
CA GLY A 196 4.06 10.47 8.52
C GLY A 196 2.92 9.45 8.42
N GLU A 197 2.30 9.30 7.27
CA GLU A 197 1.24 8.37 6.92
C GLU A 197 0.06 8.39 7.93
N CYS A 198 -0.73 7.32 8.08
CA CYS A 198 -1.91 7.30 8.95
C CYS A 198 -1.50 7.23 10.44
N PRO A 199 -2.00 8.11 11.31
CA PRO A 199 -1.73 8.05 12.75
C PRO A 199 -2.13 6.73 13.40
N LYS A 200 -3.09 5.98 12.84
CA LYS A 200 -3.47 4.63 13.29
C LYS A 200 -2.25 3.72 13.47
N SER A 201 -1.29 3.80 12.56
CA SER A 201 -0.11 2.93 12.53
C SER A 201 1.15 3.57 13.14
N ARG A 202 1.01 4.69 13.89
CA ARG A 202 2.08 5.39 14.58
C ARG A 202 2.27 4.87 16.01
N PHE A 203 2.70 3.65 16.16
CA PHE A 203 2.95 3.00 17.46
C PHE A 203 4.39 2.48 17.64
N ALA A 204 5.21 2.63 16.62
CA ALA A 204 6.64 2.32 16.72
C ALA A 204 7.40 3.44 17.42
N VAL A 205 8.66 3.16 17.72
CA VAL A 205 9.61 4.13 18.32
C VAL A 205 10.55 4.60 17.20
N SER A 206 10.81 5.91 17.16
CA SER A 206 11.77 6.49 16.22
C SER A 206 13.22 6.14 16.59
N ASP A 207 14.16 6.37 15.68
CA ASP A 207 15.59 6.16 15.92
C ASP A 207 16.12 7.02 17.08
N ASP A 208 15.46 8.16 17.36
CA ASP A 208 15.76 9.04 18.49
C ASP A 208 15.10 8.59 19.81
N GLY A 209 14.37 7.49 19.82
CA GLY A 209 13.67 6.97 21.00
C GLY A 209 12.30 7.62 21.27
N GLU A 210 11.75 8.44 20.36
CA GLU A 210 10.42 9.03 20.52
C GLU A 210 9.33 8.03 20.13
N PRO A 211 8.26 7.85 20.93
CA PRO A 211 7.10 7.06 20.54
C PRO A 211 6.26 7.80 19.47
N GLY A 212 5.49 7.07 18.71
CA GLY A 212 4.59 7.64 17.70
C GLY A 212 5.17 7.66 16.28
N GLN A 213 6.24 6.90 16.03
CA GLN A 213 6.72 6.65 14.67
C GLN A 213 5.81 5.68 13.94
N HIS A 214 5.60 5.90 12.64
CA HIS A 214 4.80 4.98 11.84
C HIS A 214 5.49 3.62 11.70
N TYR A 215 4.74 2.53 11.90
CA TYR A 215 5.27 1.17 11.85
C TYR A 215 6.02 0.84 10.55
N LEU A 216 5.47 1.26 9.40
CA LEU A 216 6.08 1.04 8.08
C LEU A 216 7.05 2.16 7.66
N CYS A 217 7.53 2.99 8.60
CA CYS A 217 8.36 4.16 8.28
C CYS A 217 9.55 3.80 7.39
N ALA A 218 10.32 2.75 7.73
CA ALA A 218 11.48 2.33 6.93
C ALA A 218 11.09 1.97 5.48
N GLY A 219 9.98 1.26 5.30
CA GLY A 219 9.49 0.89 3.97
C GLY A 219 9.00 2.08 3.15
N TRP A 220 8.29 3.02 3.78
CA TRP A 220 7.87 4.26 3.10
C TRP A 220 9.05 5.15 2.77
N TYR A 221 10.05 5.26 3.64
CA TYR A 221 11.27 6.00 3.38
C TYR A 221 12.04 5.40 2.19
N GLU A 222 12.24 4.09 2.19
CA GLU A 222 12.84 3.36 1.07
C GLU A 222 12.07 3.63 -0.24
N PHE A 223 10.76 3.49 -0.22
CA PHE A 223 9.92 3.72 -1.39
C PHE A 223 10.03 5.15 -1.92
N PHE A 224 9.78 6.16 -1.10
CA PHE A 224 9.76 7.55 -1.56
C PHE A 224 11.14 8.07 -1.98
N THR A 225 12.22 7.61 -1.36
CA THR A 225 13.58 7.93 -1.81
C THR A 225 13.94 7.25 -3.12
N HIS A 226 13.51 6.01 -3.29
CA HIS A 226 13.75 5.24 -4.52
C HIS A 226 13.08 5.87 -5.75
N ILE A 227 11.83 6.31 -5.61
CA ILE A 227 11.05 6.86 -6.73
C ILE A 227 11.37 8.32 -7.05
N ASP A 228 12.15 9.03 -6.24
CA ASP A 228 12.39 10.47 -6.36
C ASP A 228 12.86 10.85 -7.77
N ARG A 229 13.87 10.18 -8.27
CA ARG A 229 14.44 10.48 -9.61
C ARG A 229 13.47 10.20 -10.76
N PRO A 230 12.84 9.02 -10.87
CA PRO A 230 11.83 8.75 -11.90
C PRO A 230 10.64 9.71 -11.86
N VAL A 231 10.13 10.02 -10.66
CA VAL A 231 8.98 10.93 -10.52
C VAL A 231 9.37 12.36 -10.92
N LYS A 232 10.55 12.85 -10.54
CA LYS A 232 11.07 14.14 -11.02
C LYS A 232 11.18 14.19 -12.55
N ALA A 233 11.60 13.09 -13.19
CA ALA A 233 11.62 13.01 -14.64
C ALA A 233 10.21 13.10 -15.25
N MET A 234 9.20 12.44 -14.66
CA MET A 234 7.79 12.57 -15.09
C MET A 234 7.26 14.01 -14.95
N VAL A 235 7.59 14.66 -13.83
CA VAL A 235 7.21 16.07 -13.59
C VAL A 235 7.83 16.96 -14.66
N ALA A 236 9.13 16.85 -14.92
CA ALA A 236 9.82 17.64 -15.95
C ALA A 236 9.25 17.40 -17.36
N LEU A 237 8.88 16.17 -17.70
CA LEU A 237 8.20 15.85 -18.96
C LEU A 237 6.86 16.58 -19.07
N ARG A 238 6.05 16.58 -18.01
CA ARG A 238 4.76 17.29 -17.99
C ARG A 238 4.94 18.81 -18.12
N GLU A 239 5.91 19.39 -17.43
CA GLU A 239 6.24 20.82 -17.54
C GLU A 239 6.69 21.20 -18.96
N ALA A 240 7.35 20.27 -19.66
CA ALA A 240 7.72 20.41 -21.07
C ALA A 240 6.57 20.12 -22.05
N GLY A 241 5.33 19.89 -21.56
CA GLY A 241 4.17 19.58 -22.40
C GLY A 241 4.19 18.17 -23.00
N ARG A 242 5.02 17.27 -22.45
CA ARG A 242 5.17 15.88 -22.91
C ARG A 242 4.35 14.93 -22.00
N PRO A 243 3.92 13.77 -22.53
CA PRO A 243 3.25 12.75 -21.73
C PRO A 243 4.21 12.17 -20.66
N ALA A 244 3.69 11.92 -19.45
CA ALA A 244 4.46 11.28 -18.38
C ALA A 244 4.98 9.88 -18.80
N SER A 245 4.28 9.19 -19.71
CA SER A 245 4.67 7.88 -20.25
C SER A 245 6.01 7.89 -21.01
N ASP A 246 6.49 9.05 -21.46
CA ASP A 246 7.82 9.16 -22.08
C ASP A 246 8.95 8.80 -21.10
N VAL A 247 8.68 8.80 -19.79
CA VAL A 247 9.61 8.34 -18.74
C VAL A 247 10.02 6.88 -18.95
N MET A 248 9.13 6.05 -19.51
CA MET A 248 9.43 4.63 -19.76
C MET A 248 10.70 4.43 -20.62
N ALA A 249 10.85 5.24 -21.67
CA ALA A 249 12.04 5.17 -22.54
C ALA A 249 13.31 5.57 -21.77
N ILE A 250 13.22 6.60 -20.92
CA ILE A 250 14.35 7.07 -20.08
C ILE A 250 14.73 5.96 -19.09
N MET A 251 13.75 5.41 -18.38
CA MET A 251 14.00 4.38 -17.36
C MET A 251 14.52 3.07 -17.95
N ARG A 252 14.03 2.65 -19.11
CA ARG A 252 14.58 1.46 -19.80
C ARG A 252 16.05 1.64 -20.20
N ALA A 253 16.45 2.85 -20.55
CA ALA A 253 17.85 3.14 -20.91
C ALA A 253 18.77 3.18 -19.68
N GLU A 254 18.28 3.70 -18.56
CA GLU A 254 19.06 3.92 -17.34
C GLU A 254 19.01 2.76 -16.34
N MET A 255 17.87 2.05 -16.30
CA MET A 255 17.61 0.94 -15.40
C MET A 255 17.32 -0.32 -16.24
N PRO A 256 18.33 -1.04 -16.70
CA PRO A 256 18.12 -2.29 -17.43
C PRO A 256 17.27 -3.23 -16.55
N ASP A 257 16.32 -3.94 -17.18
CA ASP A 257 15.45 -4.83 -16.47
C ASP A 257 16.23 -5.92 -15.70
N VAL A 258 15.59 -6.43 -14.64
CA VAL A 258 16.22 -7.40 -13.74
C VAL A 258 16.58 -8.72 -14.46
N VAL A 259 15.87 -9.06 -15.54
CA VAL A 259 16.16 -10.26 -16.36
C VAL A 259 17.45 -10.04 -17.14
N THR A 260 17.62 -8.85 -17.75
CA THR A 260 18.85 -8.45 -18.41
C THR A 260 20.04 -8.42 -17.43
N LEU A 261 19.85 -7.89 -16.22
CA LEU A 261 20.90 -7.91 -15.20
C LEU A 261 21.21 -9.33 -14.73
N ALA A 262 20.19 -10.16 -14.52
CA ALA A 262 20.37 -11.55 -14.10
C ALA A 262 21.03 -12.42 -15.17
N SER A 263 20.79 -12.18 -16.46
CA SER A 263 21.45 -12.88 -17.54
C SER A 263 22.98 -12.63 -17.59
N LYS A 264 23.41 -11.49 -17.06
CA LYS A 264 24.82 -11.09 -16.96
C LYS A 264 25.45 -11.42 -15.60
N ALA A 265 24.64 -11.73 -14.59
CA ALA A 265 25.12 -11.99 -13.24
C ALA A 265 25.66 -13.43 -13.10
N PRO A 266 26.69 -13.66 -12.25
CA PRO A 266 27.19 -15.01 -11.98
C PRO A 266 26.07 -15.90 -11.43
N ARG A 267 25.97 -17.13 -11.92
CA ARG A 267 24.89 -18.08 -11.55
C ARG A 267 24.71 -18.29 -10.05
N ASN A 268 25.79 -18.21 -9.30
CA ASN A 268 25.79 -18.46 -7.85
C ASN A 268 25.73 -17.20 -6.99
N SER A 269 25.78 -15.99 -7.58
CA SER A 269 25.60 -14.73 -6.85
C SER A 269 24.12 -14.52 -6.44
N PRO A 270 23.86 -13.67 -5.45
CA PRO A 270 22.50 -13.22 -5.17
C PRO A 270 21.86 -12.63 -6.44
N CYS A 271 20.58 -12.94 -6.68
CA CYS A 271 19.89 -12.40 -7.83
C CYS A 271 19.75 -10.88 -7.72
N PRO A 272 19.99 -10.13 -8.82
CA PRO A 272 19.84 -8.67 -8.82
C PRO A 272 18.44 -8.15 -8.43
N CYS A 273 17.42 -9.03 -8.45
CA CYS A 273 16.05 -8.66 -8.02
C CYS A 273 15.88 -8.47 -6.50
N GLY A 274 16.92 -8.74 -5.71
CA GLY A 274 16.84 -8.61 -4.24
C GLY A 274 16.07 -9.74 -3.52
N SER A 275 15.64 -10.80 -4.21
CA SER A 275 14.92 -11.94 -3.62
C SER A 275 15.73 -12.74 -2.59
N GLY A 276 17.05 -12.52 -2.47
CA GLY A 276 17.96 -13.33 -1.67
C GLY A 276 18.29 -14.70 -2.27
N LEU A 277 17.60 -15.11 -3.32
CA LEU A 277 17.90 -16.35 -4.04
C LEU A 277 19.14 -16.19 -4.92
N LYS A 278 19.84 -17.31 -5.19
CA LYS A 278 20.91 -17.30 -6.19
C LYS A 278 20.32 -17.06 -7.59
N THR A 279 21.07 -16.35 -8.45
CA THR A 279 20.64 -16.00 -9.83
C THR A 279 20.10 -17.22 -10.58
N LYS A 280 20.77 -18.39 -10.50
CA LYS A 280 20.36 -19.64 -11.16
C LYS A 280 19.02 -20.24 -10.63
N HIS A 281 18.54 -19.82 -9.47
CA HIS A 281 17.29 -20.25 -8.86
C HIS A 281 16.22 -19.15 -8.88
N CYS A 282 16.50 -18.08 -9.61
CA CYS A 282 15.62 -16.94 -9.77
C CYS A 282 15.62 -16.52 -11.26
N HIS A 283 15.82 -15.27 -11.59
CA HIS A 283 15.76 -14.73 -12.96
C HIS A 283 16.86 -15.23 -13.93
N GLY A 284 17.90 -15.85 -13.45
CA GLY A 284 18.93 -16.52 -14.27
C GLY A 284 18.67 -18.02 -14.50
N ALA A 285 17.52 -18.54 -14.12
CA ALA A 285 17.09 -19.88 -14.49
C ALA A 285 16.77 -19.87 -16.00
N THR A 286 17.57 -20.57 -16.82
CA THR A 286 17.25 -20.77 -18.23
C THR A 286 15.96 -21.59 -18.30
N SER A 287 14.94 -21.05 -18.93
CA SER A 287 13.70 -21.76 -19.26
C SER A 287 13.99 -22.87 -20.28
N THR A 288 14.40 -24.04 -19.80
CA THR A 288 14.37 -25.28 -20.56
C THR A 288 13.46 -26.23 -19.81
N SER A 289 12.18 -26.04 -19.91
CA SER A 289 11.10 -26.99 -19.68
C SER A 289 9.80 -26.21 -19.54
N ASP A 290 8.69 -26.84 -19.88
CA ASP A 290 7.30 -26.39 -19.87
C ASP A 290 6.97 -25.33 -18.81
N PRO A 291 6.01 -24.42 -19.10
CA PRO A 291 5.56 -23.46 -18.09
C PRO A 291 5.28 -24.24 -16.80
N PRO A 292 5.79 -23.75 -15.64
CA PRO A 292 5.52 -24.45 -14.39
C PRO A 292 4.01 -24.63 -14.31
N GLU A 293 3.57 -25.87 -13.95
CA GLU A 293 2.18 -26.08 -13.57
C GLU A 293 1.78 -24.95 -12.62
N PRO A 294 0.57 -24.39 -12.75
CA PRO A 294 0.15 -23.26 -11.96
C PRO A 294 0.43 -23.61 -10.49
N THR A 295 1.38 -22.92 -9.92
CA THR A 295 1.78 -23.13 -8.53
C THR A 295 0.52 -22.93 -7.73
N THR A 296 0.02 -23.98 -7.12
CA THR A 296 -1.08 -23.90 -6.17
C THR A 296 -0.56 -23.05 -5.03
N TYR A 297 -0.84 -21.74 -5.10
CA TYR A 297 -0.60 -20.84 -3.99
C TYR A 297 -1.25 -21.45 -2.75
N PRO A 298 -0.57 -21.51 -1.61
CA PRO A 298 -1.20 -22.00 -0.40
C PRO A 298 -2.40 -21.07 -0.13
N VAL A 299 -3.59 -21.55 -0.48
CA VAL A 299 -4.84 -20.88 -0.19
C VAL A 299 -5.00 -21.01 1.33
N PHE A 300 -4.65 -19.97 2.05
CA PHE A 300 -4.96 -19.88 3.47
C PHE A 300 -6.48 -19.84 3.62
N VAL A 301 -7.07 -20.97 3.88
CA VAL A 301 -8.44 -21.08 4.36
C VAL A 301 -8.41 -20.58 5.79
N ALA A 302 -8.91 -19.38 6.01
CA ALA A 302 -9.25 -18.95 7.36
C ALA A 302 -10.21 -19.99 7.93
N GLU A 303 -9.83 -20.64 9.04
CA GLU A 303 -10.73 -21.56 9.73
C GLU A 303 -12.03 -20.84 10.04
N PRO A 304 -13.20 -21.46 9.79
CA PRO A 304 -14.47 -20.84 10.11
C PRO A 304 -14.52 -20.63 11.62
N ARG A 305 -14.69 -19.39 12.05
CA ARG A 305 -14.91 -19.01 13.45
C ARG A 305 -15.98 -19.93 14.03
N ARG A 306 -15.65 -20.72 15.05
CA ARG A 306 -16.65 -21.44 15.86
C ARG A 306 -17.58 -20.39 16.44
N ARG A 307 -18.85 -20.43 16.04
CA ARG A 307 -19.91 -19.67 16.73
C ARG A 307 -19.94 -20.19 18.16
N VAL A 308 -19.54 -19.35 19.10
CA VAL A 308 -19.88 -19.58 20.51
C VAL A 308 -21.40 -19.54 20.57
N ARG A 309 -22.03 -20.70 20.82
CA ARG A 309 -23.45 -20.76 21.17
C ARG A 309 -23.55 -20.15 22.56
N GLU A 310 -24.19 -19.00 22.65
CA GLU A 310 -24.71 -18.52 23.93
C GLU A 310 -25.68 -19.56 24.43
N SER A 311 -25.34 -20.24 25.52
CA SER A 311 -26.25 -21.05 26.30
C SER A 311 -27.03 -20.08 27.19
N GLN A 312 -28.34 -20.21 27.14
CA GLN A 312 -29.38 -19.54 27.91
C GLN A 312 -29.12 -19.51 29.41
#